data_0885191ece9f84964bf3cde8ce9e7dad
#
_entry.id   0885191ece9f84964bf3cde8ce9e7dad
#
_cell.length_a   1.000
_cell.length_b   1.000
_cell.length_c   1.000
_cell.angle_alpha   90.00
_cell.angle_beta   90.00
_cell.angle_gamma   90.00
#
_symmetry.space_group_name_H-M   'P 1'
#
loop_
_entity.id
_entity.type
_entity.pdbx_description
1 polymer ?
#
loop_
_entity_poly.entity_id
_entity_poly.type
_entity_poly.pdbx_seq_one_letter_code
_entity_poly.pdbx_strand_id
1 'polypeptide(L)'
;MNRLVEQLLCVARLDSVVLDCSPLVDLRQLAEEVVGAMAHLALAAGRAIALTGAEHPVIVIGNAAAITDALRNLIENALVHTPQGTEVLVELDPKGAISVQDSGPGIPAEDQQRIFERFWRGKGVRTDGAGLGLAIVMEIVRAHGASVMVSNRIPRGARFDLRFRAA
;
A
#
# COMPACT_ATOMS: atom_id res chain seq x y z
N MET A 1 -16.70 -12.69 3.44
CA MET A 1 -16.33 -12.97 4.84
C MET A 1 -14.82 -13.22 5.05
N ASN A 2 -14.10 -13.81 4.11
CA ASN A 2 -12.67 -14.14 4.28
C ASN A 2 -11.75 -12.94 4.49
N ARG A 3 -11.99 -11.81 3.83
CA ARG A 3 -11.08 -10.64 3.87
C ARG A 3 -10.93 -10.01 5.27
N LEU A 4 -12.02 -9.91 6.04
CA LEU A 4 -11.98 -9.38 7.40
C LEU A 4 -11.18 -10.30 8.33
N VAL A 5 -11.37 -11.62 8.18
CA VAL A 5 -10.63 -12.62 8.95
C VAL A 5 -9.15 -12.60 8.60
N GLU A 6 -8.79 -12.47 7.32
CA GLU A 6 -7.40 -12.33 6.88
C GLU A 6 -6.75 -11.06 7.41
N GLN A 7 -7.45 -9.94 7.40
CA GLN A 7 -6.95 -8.67 7.97
C GLN A 7 -6.80 -8.74 9.49
N LEU A 8 -7.73 -9.35 10.20
CA LEU A 8 -7.61 -9.56 11.65
C LEU A 8 -6.46 -10.51 12.01
N LEU A 9 -6.28 -11.58 11.23
CA LEU A 9 -5.16 -12.51 11.39
C LEU A 9 -3.81 -11.82 11.08
N CYS A 10 -3.77 -10.93 10.08
CA CYS A 10 -2.58 -10.15 9.79
C CYS A 10 -2.22 -9.24 10.97
N VAL A 11 -3.18 -8.49 11.52
CA VAL A 11 -2.98 -7.66 12.72
C VAL A 11 -2.52 -8.50 13.91
N ALA A 12 -3.16 -9.65 14.17
CA ALA A 12 -2.79 -10.54 15.26
C ALA A 12 -1.38 -11.14 15.10
N ARG A 13 -0.96 -11.43 13.86
CA ARG A 13 0.41 -11.88 13.56
C ARG A 13 1.43 -10.77 13.78
N LEU A 14 1.13 -9.55 13.41
CA LEU A 14 2.02 -8.40 13.61
C LEU A 14 2.19 -8.06 15.10
N ASP A 15 1.14 -8.25 15.91
CA ASP A 15 1.19 -8.03 17.36
C ASP A 15 1.90 -9.17 18.12
N SER A 16 1.97 -10.40 17.56
CA SER A 16 2.44 -11.60 18.28
C SER A 16 3.72 -12.22 17.72
N VAL A 17 4.12 -11.92 16.51
CA VAL A 17 5.31 -12.49 15.84
C VAL A 17 6.33 -11.38 15.66
N VAL A 18 7.52 -11.56 16.23
CA VAL A 18 8.70 -10.74 15.87
C VAL A 18 8.98 -11.02 14.38
N LEU A 19 8.60 -10.09 13.51
CA LEU A 19 8.92 -10.18 12.10
C LEU A 19 10.44 -10.15 11.95
N ASP A 20 11.00 -11.18 11.31
CA ASP A 20 12.38 -11.10 10.87
C ASP A 20 12.45 -10.11 9.68
N CYS A 21 12.89 -8.90 9.98
CA CYS A 21 13.07 -7.82 9.01
C CYS A 21 14.54 -7.68 8.59
N SER A 22 15.39 -8.68 8.83
CA SER A 22 16.80 -8.66 8.45
C SER A 22 17.10 -9.16 7.03
N PRO A 23 16.28 -10.00 6.35
CA PRO A 23 16.54 -10.45 5.00
C PRO A 23 16.62 -9.31 3.98
N LEU A 24 17.35 -9.56 2.89
CA LEU A 24 17.39 -8.69 1.73
C LEU A 24 16.18 -8.98 0.84
N VAL A 25 15.52 -7.92 0.40
CA VAL A 25 14.34 -7.99 -0.47
C VAL A 25 14.57 -7.10 -1.69
N ASP A 26 14.34 -7.67 -2.89
CA ASP A 26 14.26 -6.87 -4.11
C ASP A 26 12.85 -6.29 -4.25
N LEU A 27 12.72 -4.99 -3.99
CA LEU A 27 11.46 -4.27 -4.12
C LEU A 27 10.91 -4.26 -5.55
N ARG A 28 11.81 -4.30 -6.56
CA ARG A 28 11.36 -4.33 -7.95
C ARG A 28 10.64 -5.63 -8.26
N GLN A 29 11.30 -6.76 -7.98
CA GLN A 29 10.70 -8.08 -8.18
C GLN A 29 9.38 -8.20 -7.41
N LEU A 30 9.38 -7.79 -6.14
CA LEU A 30 8.19 -7.84 -5.30
C LEU A 30 7.05 -6.98 -5.88
N ALA A 31 7.35 -5.76 -6.35
CA ALA A 31 6.35 -4.89 -6.96
C ALA A 31 5.78 -5.48 -8.26
N GLU A 32 6.61 -6.08 -9.12
CA GLU A 32 6.19 -6.77 -10.34
C GLU A 32 5.23 -7.93 -10.04
N GLU A 33 5.54 -8.75 -9.03
CA GLU A 33 4.70 -9.87 -8.60
C GLU A 33 3.34 -9.38 -8.06
N VAL A 34 3.34 -8.35 -7.20
CA VAL A 34 2.11 -7.81 -6.61
C VAL A 34 1.24 -7.13 -7.66
N VAL A 35 1.83 -6.27 -8.51
CA VAL A 35 1.09 -5.57 -9.59
C VAL A 35 0.53 -6.59 -10.57
N GLY A 36 1.29 -7.61 -10.97
CA GLY A 36 0.83 -8.69 -11.84
C GLY A 36 -0.33 -9.47 -11.23
N ALA A 37 -0.25 -9.83 -9.96
CA ALA A 37 -1.32 -10.53 -9.24
C ALA A 37 -2.60 -9.67 -9.10
N MET A 38 -2.47 -8.34 -8.99
CA MET A 38 -3.59 -7.41 -8.82
C MET A 38 -4.19 -6.92 -10.15
N ALA A 39 -3.54 -7.17 -11.28
CA ALA A 39 -3.96 -6.65 -12.59
C ALA A 39 -5.38 -7.10 -12.99
N HIS A 40 -5.71 -8.37 -12.77
CA HIS A 40 -7.04 -8.88 -13.08
C HIS A 40 -8.13 -8.27 -12.18
N LEU A 41 -7.81 -7.99 -10.92
CA LEU A 41 -8.73 -7.32 -9.98
C LEU A 41 -8.97 -5.86 -10.41
N ALA A 42 -7.93 -5.15 -10.81
CA ALA A 42 -8.02 -3.80 -11.34
C ALA A 42 -8.90 -3.77 -12.59
N LEU A 43 -8.67 -4.68 -13.54
CA LEU A 43 -9.44 -4.79 -14.78
C LEU A 43 -10.91 -5.11 -14.51
N ALA A 44 -11.21 -6.05 -13.61
CA ALA A 44 -12.59 -6.37 -13.21
C ALA A 44 -13.30 -5.18 -12.56
N ALA A 45 -12.54 -4.29 -11.90
CA ALA A 45 -13.04 -3.05 -11.34
C ALA A 45 -13.13 -1.88 -12.37
N GLY A 46 -12.81 -2.13 -13.64
CA GLY A 46 -12.81 -1.13 -14.70
C GLY A 46 -11.68 -0.10 -14.58
N ARG A 47 -10.53 -0.51 -14.03
CA ARG A 47 -9.35 0.33 -13.80
C ARG A 47 -8.10 -0.33 -14.36
N ALA A 48 -7.07 0.47 -14.62
CA ALA A 48 -5.74 -0.03 -14.95
C ALA A 48 -4.82 0.06 -13.71
N ILE A 49 -3.74 -0.71 -13.74
CA ILE A 49 -2.63 -0.60 -12.80
C ILE A 49 -1.33 -0.67 -13.57
N ALA A 50 -0.39 0.21 -13.26
CA ALA A 50 0.92 0.25 -13.90
C ALA A 50 2.04 0.30 -12.86
N LEU A 51 3.18 -0.30 -13.20
CA LEU A 51 4.44 -0.18 -12.47
C LEU A 51 5.43 0.64 -13.29
N THR A 52 6.05 1.63 -12.67
CA THR A 52 7.06 2.50 -13.29
C THR A 52 8.25 2.71 -12.35
N GLY A 53 9.27 3.40 -12.81
CA GLY A 53 10.44 3.78 -12.01
C GLY A 53 11.63 2.87 -12.25
N ALA A 54 12.35 2.50 -11.18
CA ALA A 54 13.62 1.79 -11.27
C ALA A 54 13.57 0.55 -12.17
N GLU A 55 14.47 0.48 -13.14
CA GLU A 55 14.59 -0.64 -14.08
C GLU A 55 15.53 -1.76 -13.57
N HIS A 56 16.27 -1.48 -12.51
CA HIS A 56 17.21 -2.40 -11.88
C HIS A 56 16.72 -2.84 -10.50
N PRO A 57 17.26 -3.95 -9.95
CA PRO A 57 16.95 -4.40 -8.60
C PRO A 57 17.14 -3.28 -7.57
N VAL A 58 16.18 -3.14 -6.68
CA VAL A 58 16.21 -2.18 -5.56
C VAL A 58 16.19 -2.97 -4.26
N ILE A 59 17.37 -3.18 -3.70
CA ILE A 59 17.54 -4.05 -2.54
C ILE A 59 17.33 -3.26 -1.25
N VAL A 60 16.43 -3.73 -0.43
CA VAL A 60 16.14 -3.19 0.90
C VAL A 60 16.21 -4.28 1.97
N ILE A 61 16.30 -3.85 3.22
CA ILE A 61 16.25 -4.75 4.37
C ILE A 61 14.80 -4.87 4.84
N GLY A 62 14.25 -6.10 4.88
CA GLY A 62 12.88 -6.29 5.29
C GLY A 62 12.35 -7.72 5.17
N ASN A 63 11.09 -7.89 5.51
CA ASN A 63 10.34 -9.12 5.34
C ASN A 63 9.48 -9.04 4.08
N ALA A 64 9.77 -9.87 3.08
CA ALA A 64 9.11 -9.82 1.78
C ALA A 64 7.58 -10.01 1.88
N ALA A 65 7.12 -10.95 2.71
CA ALA A 65 5.69 -11.21 2.88
C ALA A 65 4.95 -10.00 3.48
N ALA A 66 5.52 -9.38 4.51
CA ALA A 66 4.93 -8.19 5.13
C ALA A 66 4.93 -6.99 4.17
N ILE A 67 6.02 -6.77 3.40
CA ILE A 67 6.08 -5.70 2.41
C ILE A 67 5.05 -5.95 1.29
N THR A 68 4.88 -7.21 0.86
CA THR A 68 3.81 -7.62 -0.08
C THR A 68 2.43 -7.25 0.45
N ASP A 69 2.14 -7.55 1.71
CA ASP A 69 0.87 -7.23 2.35
C ASP A 69 0.64 -5.71 2.44
N ALA A 70 1.68 -4.93 2.76
CA ALA A 70 1.59 -3.47 2.78
C ALA A 70 1.26 -2.90 1.40
N LEU A 71 1.99 -3.33 0.36
CA LEU A 71 1.78 -2.87 -1.01
C LEU A 71 0.39 -3.27 -1.52
N ARG A 72 -0.05 -4.49 -1.26
CA ARG A 72 -1.39 -4.98 -1.61
C ARG A 72 -2.49 -4.14 -0.96
N ASN A 73 -2.38 -3.83 0.34
CA ASN A 73 -3.34 -2.99 1.03
C ASN A 73 -3.41 -1.57 0.44
N LEU A 74 -2.27 -0.99 0.05
CA LEU A 74 -2.25 0.33 -0.61
C LEU A 74 -2.89 0.28 -1.99
N ILE A 75 -2.60 -0.73 -2.81
CA ILE A 75 -3.19 -0.90 -4.15
C ILE A 75 -4.70 -1.12 -4.04
N GLU A 76 -5.16 -1.99 -3.13
CA GLU A 76 -6.58 -2.21 -2.90
C GLU A 76 -7.29 -0.92 -2.47
N ASN A 77 -6.68 -0.13 -1.59
CA ASN A 77 -7.20 1.17 -1.19
C ASN A 77 -7.29 2.13 -2.39
N ALA A 78 -6.24 2.21 -3.20
CA ALA A 78 -6.22 3.02 -4.41
C ALA A 78 -7.32 2.60 -5.40
N LEU A 79 -7.49 1.28 -5.65
CA LEU A 79 -8.53 0.77 -6.55
C LEU A 79 -9.95 1.12 -6.08
N VAL A 80 -10.19 1.19 -4.77
CA VAL A 80 -11.50 1.59 -4.22
C VAL A 80 -11.80 3.06 -4.49
N HIS A 81 -10.80 3.95 -4.37
CA HIS A 81 -10.98 5.40 -4.46
C HIS A 81 -10.74 5.97 -5.87
N THR A 82 -10.10 5.22 -6.75
CA THR A 82 -9.85 5.63 -8.15
C THR A 82 -11.13 5.52 -8.99
N PRO A 83 -11.50 6.55 -9.77
CA PRO A 83 -12.63 6.47 -10.70
C PRO A 83 -12.43 5.38 -11.77
N GLN A 84 -13.53 4.83 -12.29
CA GLN A 84 -13.47 3.91 -13.43
C GLN A 84 -12.84 4.58 -14.66
N GLY A 85 -12.15 3.79 -15.48
CA GLY A 85 -11.48 4.28 -16.69
C GLY A 85 -10.17 5.02 -16.42
N THR A 86 -9.68 5.03 -15.16
CA THR A 86 -8.39 5.63 -14.79
C THR A 86 -7.40 4.57 -14.30
N GLU A 87 -6.20 5.00 -13.96
CA GLU A 87 -5.07 4.14 -13.59
C GLU A 87 -4.61 4.36 -12.14
N VAL A 88 -4.26 3.27 -11.48
CA VAL A 88 -3.47 3.26 -10.26
C VAL A 88 -2.00 3.09 -10.66
N LEU A 89 -1.14 4.01 -10.23
CA LEU A 89 0.28 3.98 -10.54
C LEU A 89 1.09 3.53 -9.33
N VAL A 90 1.88 2.48 -9.51
CA VAL A 90 2.92 2.06 -8.58
C VAL A 90 4.25 2.55 -9.12
N GLU A 91 5.00 3.33 -8.36
CA GLU A 91 6.28 3.90 -8.78
C GLU A 91 7.38 3.49 -7.81
N LEU A 92 8.48 2.98 -8.35
CA LEU A 92 9.64 2.54 -7.58
C LEU A 92 10.81 3.51 -7.76
N ASP A 93 11.26 4.11 -6.66
CA ASP A 93 12.45 4.96 -6.60
C ASP A 93 13.70 4.08 -6.40
N PRO A 94 14.81 4.31 -7.15
CA PRO A 94 16.06 3.57 -6.97
C PRO A 94 16.66 3.64 -5.56
N LYS A 95 16.22 4.57 -4.72
CA LYS A 95 16.68 4.75 -3.34
C LYS A 95 15.87 3.98 -2.30
N GLY A 96 15.05 3.01 -2.72
CA GLY A 96 14.29 2.15 -1.80
C GLY A 96 12.94 2.73 -1.36
N ALA A 97 12.39 3.69 -2.10
CA ALA A 97 11.02 4.12 -1.90
C ALA A 97 10.09 3.53 -2.95
N ILE A 98 8.91 3.11 -2.53
CA ILE A 98 7.83 2.69 -3.42
C ILE A 98 6.58 3.48 -3.12
N SER A 99 5.94 4.02 -4.14
CA SER A 99 4.71 4.79 -3.99
C SER A 99 3.54 4.14 -4.71
N VAL A 100 2.35 4.32 -4.14
CA VAL A 100 1.07 3.97 -4.77
C VAL A 100 0.27 5.26 -4.92
N GLN A 101 -0.15 5.53 -6.14
CA GLN A 101 -0.82 6.77 -6.52
C GLN A 101 -2.18 6.46 -7.14
N ASP A 102 -3.20 7.19 -6.72
CA ASP A 102 -4.54 7.12 -7.29
C ASP A 102 -4.96 8.44 -7.96
N SER A 103 -6.07 8.40 -8.66
CA SER A 103 -6.70 9.57 -9.31
C SER A 103 -8.04 9.92 -8.63
N GLY A 104 -8.24 9.53 -7.38
CA GLY A 104 -9.41 9.77 -6.58
C GLY A 104 -9.55 11.24 -6.11
N PRO A 105 -10.39 11.48 -5.11
CA PRO A 105 -10.63 12.82 -4.58
C PRO A 105 -9.45 13.38 -3.76
N GLY A 106 -8.46 12.55 -3.42
CA GLY A 106 -7.43 12.88 -2.45
C GLY A 106 -7.92 12.72 -1.00
N ILE A 107 -7.11 13.15 -0.05
CA ILE A 107 -7.37 13.00 1.39
C ILE A 107 -7.32 14.38 2.04
N PRO A 108 -8.40 14.81 2.73
CA PRO A 108 -8.41 16.06 3.47
C PRO A 108 -7.25 16.16 4.45
N ALA A 109 -6.66 17.33 4.60
CA ALA A 109 -5.48 17.52 5.45
C ALA A 109 -5.72 17.10 6.91
N GLU A 110 -6.92 17.36 7.43
CA GLU A 110 -7.35 16.95 8.77
C GLU A 110 -7.44 15.44 8.97
N ASP A 111 -7.59 14.69 7.87
CA ASP A 111 -7.75 13.23 7.91
C ASP A 111 -6.41 12.49 7.67
N GLN A 112 -5.40 13.14 7.09
CA GLN A 112 -4.14 12.49 6.69
C GLN A 112 -3.39 11.78 7.83
N GLN A 113 -3.51 12.25 9.05
CA GLN A 113 -2.94 11.56 10.22
C GLN A 113 -3.83 10.42 10.71
N ARG A 114 -5.15 10.56 10.55
CA ARG A 114 -6.14 9.64 11.11
C ARG A 114 -6.42 8.43 10.24
N ILE A 115 -6.14 8.52 8.92
CA ILE A 115 -6.38 7.41 7.98
C ILE A 115 -5.65 6.11 8.35
N PHE A 116 -4.61 6.18 9.18
CA PHE A 116 -3.86 5.03 9.68
C PHE A 116 -4.40 4.47 10.99
N GLU A 117 -5.41 5.10 11.60
CA GLU A 117 -6.07 4.58 12.79
C GLU A 117 -6.89 3.33 12.43
N ARG A 118 -6.92 2.34 13.33
CA ARG A 118 -7.73 1.12 13.15
C ARG A 118 -9.22 1.51 13.07
N PHE A 119 -9.95 0.92 12.11
CA PHE A 119 -11.38 1.14 11.87
C PHE A 119 -11.75 2.57 11.42
N TRP A 120 -10.78 3.42 11.12
CA TRP A 120 -11.07 4.75 10.61
C TRP A 120 -11.67 4.67 9.21
N ARG A 121 -12.66 5.52 8.95
CA ARG A 121 -13.33 5.65 7.66
C ARG A 121 -13.65 7.12 7.40
N GLY A 122 -13.35 7.59 6.19
CA GLY A 122 -13.71 8.95 5.77
C GLY A 122 -15.22 9.20 5.78
N LYS A 123 -15.63 10.43 6.03
CA LYS A 123 -17.04 10.83 6.02
C LYS A 123 -17.66 10.62 4.63
N GLY A 124 -18.75 9.88 4.56
CA GLY A 124 -19.52 9.70 3.32
C GLY A 124 -19.01 8.60 2.37
N VAL A 125 -17.93 7.91 2.69
CA VAL A 125 -17.41 6.81 1.86
C VAL A 125 -18.10 5.50 2.28
N ARG A 126 -19.06 5.06 1.47
CA ARG A 126 -19.66 3.72 1.57
C ARG A 126 -18.78 2.71 0.82
N THR A 127 -17.73 2.23 1.46
CA THR A 127 -16.92 1.12 0.94
C THR A 127 -17.08 -0.07 1.86
N ASP A 128 -17.08 -1.30 1.30
CA ASP A 128 -17.23 -2.54 2.08
C ASP A 128 -15.97 -2.91 2.90
N GLY A 129 -15.05 -1.98 3.13
CA GLY A 129 -13.81 -2.19 3.87
C GLY A 129 -13.96 -2.02 5.38
N ALA A 130 -13.27 -2.84 6.17
CA ALA A 130 -13.27 -2.78 7.63
C ALA A 130 -12.48 -1.59 8.23
N GLY A 131 -11.82 -0.75 7.41
CA GLY A 131 -10.93 0.32 7.90
C GLY A 131 -9.63 -0.20 8.55
N LEU A 132 -9.17 -1.39 8.16
CA LEU A 132 -7.96 -2.01 8.71
C LEU A 132 -6.74 -1.93 7.76
N GLY A 133 -6.95 -1.75 6.45
CA GLY A 133 -5.88 -1.84 5.45
C GLY A 133 -4.72 -0.87 5.71
N LEU A 134 -5.00 0.41 5.92
CA LEU A 134 -3.97 1.42 6.19
C LEU A 134 -3.35 1.27 7.59
N ALA A 135 -4.12 0.78 8.57
CA ALA A 135 -3.57 0.45 9.88
C ALA A 135 -2.56 -0.70 9.80
N ILE A 136 -2.82 -1.73 8.97
CA ILE A 136 -1.87 -2.81 8.69
C ILE A 136 -0.59 -2.25 8.05
N VAL A 137 -0.71 -1.36 7.07
CA VAL A 137 0.45 -0.68 6.45
C VAL A 137 1.30 0.01 7.52
N MET A 138 0.67 0.76 8.43
CA MET A 138 1.38 1.46 9.50
C MET A 138 2.13 0.50 10.44
N GLU A 139 1.52 -0.62 10.84
CA GLU A 139 2.16 -1.61 11.69
C GLU A 139 3.36 -2.28 10.99
N ILE A 140 3.23 -2.61 9.70
CA ILE A 140 4.34 -3.15 8.90
C ILE A 140 5.50 -2.15 8.81
N VAL A 141 5.19 -0.88 8.53
CA VAL A 141 6.17 0.20 8.47
C VAL A 141 6.93 0.35 9.79
N ARG A 142 6.21 0.33 10.92
CA ARG A 142 6.82 0.38 12.26
C ARG A 142 7.73 -0.80 12.54
N ALA A 143 7.28 -2.02 12.23
CA ALA A 143 8.06 -3.24 12.42
C ALA A 143 9.38 -3.24 11.62
N HIS A 144 9.40 -2.56 10.47
CA HIS A 144 10.59 -2.43 9.61
C HIS A 144 11.47 -1.22 9.93
N GLY A 145 11.10 -0.36 10.88
CA GLY A 145 11.76 0.93 11.07
C GLY A 145 11.73 1.81 9.79
N ALA A 146 10.72 1.57 8.95
CA ALA A 146 10.46 2.27 7.71
C ALA A 146 9.61 3.53 7.95
N SER A 147 9.31 4.28 6.90
CA SER A 147 8.39 5.42 6.97
C SER A 147 7.30 5.32 5.92
N VAL A 148 6.12 5.85 6.26
CA VAL A 148 5.02 6.07 5.33
C VAL A 148 4.65 7.53 5.35
N MET A 149 4.48 8.10 4.17
CA MET A 149 3.97 9.47 3.97
C MET A 149 2.76 9.42 3.05
N VAL A 150 1.83 10.34 3.31
CA VAL A 150 0.68 10.56 2.43
C VAL A 150 0.67 12.00 1.97
N SER A 151 0.36 12.19 0.70
CA SER A 151 0.20 13.52 0.09
C SER A 151 -0.91 13.49 -0.95
N ASN A 152 -1.41 14.65 -1.33
CA ASN A 152 -2.35 14.77 -2.44
C ASN A 152 -1.60 15.09 -3.74
N ARG A 153 -2.08 14.51 -4.83
CA ARG A 153 -1.59 14.78 -6.19
C ARG A 153 -2.28 16.00 -6.80
N ILE A 154 -1.63 16.64 -7.75
CA ILE A 154 -2.20 17.70 -8.57
C ILE A 154 -2.45 17.12 -9.96
N PRO A 155 -3.65 17.28 -10.56
CA PRO A 155 -4.80 18.09 -10.08
C PRO A 155 -5.65 17.39 -9.01
N ARG A 156 -5.55 16.07 -8.83
CA ARG A 156 -6.30 15.31 -7.81
C ARG A 156 -5.70 13.92 -7.59
N GLY A 157 -6.09 13.28 -6.49
CA GLY A 157 -5.67 11.93 -6.11
C GLY A 157 -4.84 11.93 -4.85
N ALA A 158 -4.59 10.77 -4.30
CA ALA A 158 -3.66 10.56 -3.20
C ALA A 158 -2.39 9.86 -3.67
N ARG A 159 -1.31 10.06 -2.94
CA ARG A 159 -0.04 9.37 -3.09
C ARG A 159 0.42 8.90 -1.71
N PHE A 160 0.71 7.61 -1.59
CA PHE A 160 1.31 6.98 -0.43
C PHE A 160 2.74 6.58 -0.78
N ASP A 161 3.70 7.09 -0.04
CA ASP A 161 5.12 6.77 -0.20
C ASP A 161 5.59 5.90 0.97
N LEU A 162 6.03 4.67 0.69
CA LEU A 162 6.72 3.78 1.63
C LEU A 162 8.22 3.88 1.38
N ARG A 163 9.00 4.08 2.43
CA ARG A 163 10.46 4.13 2.35
C ARG A 163 11.07 3.14 3.31
N PHE A 164 11.72 2.13 2.75
CA PHE A 164 12.46 1.12 3.48
C PHE A 164 13.94 1.49 3.59
N ARG A 165 14.64 0.84 4.51
CA ARG A 165 16.08 0.99 4.64
C ARG A 165 16.77 0.28 3.47
N ALA A 166 17.57 1.00 2.70
CA ALA A 166 18.42 0.40 1.67
C ALA A 166 19.45 -0.55 2.32
N ALA A 167 19.78 -1.61 1.60
CA ALA A 167 20.78 -2.59 1.98
C ALA A 167 22.20 -2.06 1.84
#